data_6e7e2364e2615a4220f9bec42fe75d01
#
_entry.id   6e7e2364e2615a4220f9bec42fe75d01
#
_cell.length_a   1.000
_cell.length_b   1.000
_cell.length_c   1.000
_cell.angle_alpha   90.00
_cell.angle_beta   90.00
_cell.angle_gamma   90.00
#
_symmetry.space_group_name_H-M   'P 1'
#
loop_
_entity.id
_entity.type
_entity.pdbx_description
1 polymer ?
#
loop_
_entity_poly.entity_id
_entity_poly.type
_entity_poly.pdbx_seq_one_letter_code
_entity_poly.pdbx_strand_id
1 'polypeptide(L)'
;PEIPVRNDKPLEVFAGGTGMMLIKRKVFDKLKKKVPSYENDVVDQAGSIGIKEVIHEYFATSIEPETNRLLSEDYHFCRLWRMNGGKIYIAPWMDLGHMGSYLFEGTFLKVD
;
A
#
# COMPACT_ATOMS: atom_id res chain seq x y z
N PRO A 1 7.37 -22.03 17.28
CA PRO A 1 6.11 -22.64 16.83
C PRO A 1 5.54 -21.87 15.66
N GLU A 2 5.20 -22.58 14.61
CA GLU A 2 4.56 -22.00 13.46
C GLU A 2 3.13 -21.56 13.83
N ILE A 3 2.79 -20.32 13.51
CA ILE A 3 1.42 -19.86 13.66
C ILE A 3 0.61 -20.43 12.50
N PRO A 4 -0.43 -21.24 12.79
CA PRO A 4 -1.24 -21.78 11.70
C PRO A 4 -1.93 -20.67 10.93
N VAL A 5 -1.73 -20.64 9.62
CA VAL A 5 -2.37 -19.68 8.74
C VAL A 5 -3.72 -20.24 8.30
N ARG A 6 -4.80 -19.51 8.60
CA ARG A 6 -6.14 -19.85 8.17
C ARG A 6 -6.49 -19.10 6.91
N ASN A 7 -7.07 -19.81 5.94
CA ASN A 7 -7.47 -19.21 4.67
C ASN A 7 -8.83 -18.50 4.71
N ASP A 8 -9.52 -18.53 5.84
CA ASP A 8 -10.85 -17.92 6.04
C ASP A 8 -10.82 -16.66 6.91
N LYS A 9 -9.64 -16.24 7.35
CA LYS A 9 -9.50 -15.06 8.22
C LYS A 9 -8.34 -14.18 7.79
N PRO A 10 -8.46 -12.85 8.00
CA PRO A 10 -7.34 -11.94 7.77
C PRO A 10 -6.14 -12.32 8.63
N LEU A 11 -4.96 -12.22 8.04
CA LEU A 11 -3.70 -12.41 8.73
C LEU A 11 -2.98 -11.07 8.83
N GLU A 12 -2.63 -10.65 10.05
CA GLU A 12 -1.87 -9.43 10.26
C GLU A 12 -0.43 -9.60 9.75
N VAL A 13 0.04 -8.63 8.97
CA VAL A 13 1.38 -8.63 8.37
C VAL A 13 2.00 -7.24 8.50
N PHE A 14 3.31 -7.14 8.34
CA PHE A 14 4.00 -5.86 8.37
C PHE A 14 3.82 -5.06 7.08
N ALA A 15 3.73 -5.72 5.95
CA ALA A 15 3.62 -5.06 4.68
C ALA A 15 2.96 -5.96 3.65
N GLY A 16 2.40 -5.34 2.63
CA GLY A 16 1.84 -6.01 1.47
C GLY A 16 1.94 -5.12 0.25
N GLY A 17 1.86 -5.72 -0.92
CA GLY A 17 1.84 -4.99 -2.18
C GLY A 17 0.51 -4.30 -2.42
N THR A 18 0.54 -3.24 -3.22
CA THR A 18 -0.65 -2.45 -3.56
C THR A 18 -1.31 -2.87 -4.88
N GLY A 19 -0.88 -3.98 -5.49
CA GLY A 19 -1.52 -4.51 -6.69
C GLY A 19 -3.03 -4.68 -6.54
N MET A 20 -3.47 -5.11 -5.35
CA MET A 20 -4.85 -5.01 -4.90
C MET A 20 -4.84 -4.76 -3.39
N MET A 21 -5.18 -3.55 -2.98
CA MET A 21 -5.21 -3.18 -1.57
C MET A 21 -6.48 -2.38 -1.28
N LEU A 22 -7.21 -2.80 -0.28
CA LEU A 22 -8.37 -2.08 0.23
C LEU A 22 -7.94 -1.23 1.42
N ILE A 23 -8.12 0.08 1.31
CA ILE A 23 -7.73 1.03 2.34
C ILE A 23 -8.96 1.80 2.79
N LYS A 24 -9.23 1.81 4.09
CA LYS A 24 -10.31 2.64 4.64
C LYS A 24 -9.97 4.12 4.47
N ARG A 25 -10.95 4.92 4.08
CA ARG A 25 -10.79 6.36 3.89
C ARG A 25 -10.16 7.05 5.09
N LYS A 26 -10.54 6.65 6.29
CA LYS A 26 -10.01 7.24 7.53
C LYS A 26 -8.49 7.11 7.69
N VAL A 27 -7.86 6.13 7.02
CA VAL A 27 -6.41 5.98 7.04
C VAL A 27 -5.76 7.22 6.44
N PHE A 28 -6.24 7.65 5.28
CA PHE A 28 -5.73 8.85 4.62
C PHE A 28 -5.99 10.11 5.47
N ASP A 29 -7.17 10.20 6.07
CA ASP A 29 -7.50 11.34 6.93
C ASP A 29 -6.55 11.43 8.12
N LYS A 30 -6.18 10.31 8.71
CA LYS A 30 -5.22 10.27 9.83
C LYS A 30 -3.79 10.58 9.40
N LEU A 31 -3.40 10.15 8.20
CA LEU A 31 -2.04 10.32 7.71
C LEU A 31 -1.80 11.67 7.03
N LYS A 32 -2.85 12.40 6.71
CA LYS A 32 -2.79 13.63 5.92
C LYS A 32 -1.79 14.65 6.47
N LYS A 33 -1.71 14.81 7.79
CA LYS A 33 -0.79 15.73 8.46
C LYS A 33 0.61 15.15 8.68
N LYS A 34 0.80 13.87 8.36
CA LYS A 34 2.06 13.15 8.60
C LYS A 34 2.90 13.00 7.35
N VAL A 35 2.39 13.44 6.20
CA VAL A 35 3.06 13.30 4.91
C VAL A 35 3.29 14.68 4.29
N PRO A 36 4.33 14.81 3.44
CA PRO A 36 4.52 16.03 2.69
C PRO A 36 3.38 16.25 1.69
N SER A 37 3.15 17.50 1.34
CA SER A 37 2.20 17.86 0.32
C SER A 37 2.85 18.72 -0.74
N TYR A 38 2.31 18.72 -1.93
CA TYR A 38 2.76 19.56 -3.03
C TYR A 38 1.59 19.98 -3.90
N GLU A 39 1.80 21.04 -4.67
CA GLU A 39 0.80 21.51 -5.62
C GLU A 39 0.93 20.73 -6.94
N ASN A 40 -0.20 20.30 -7.45
CA ASN A 40 -0.25 19.72 -8.77
C ASN A 40 -0.24 20.84 -9.81
N ASP A 41 0.86 20.98 -10.53
CA ASP A 41 1.02 21.96 -11.60
C ASP A 41 0.79 21.38 -13.00
N VAL A 42 0.36 20.13 -13.08
CA VAL A 42 0.05 19.49 -14.35
C VAL A 42 -1.25 20.10 -14.88
N VAL A 43 -1.12 20.84 -15.98
CA VAL A 43 -2.29 21.30 -16.74
C VAL A 43 -2.92 20.06 -17.36
N ASP A 44 -4.12 19.72 -16.95
CA ASP A 44 -4.83 18.62 -17.58
C ASP A 44 -5.13 18.96 -19.05
N GLN A 45 -5.36 17.93 -19.87
CA GLN A 45 -5.64 18.11 -21.29
C GLN A 45 -6.95 18.88 -21.57
N ALA A 46 -7.78 19.04 -20.55
CA ALA A 46 -9.03 19.79 -20.65
C ALA A 46 -8.84 21.29 -20.43
N GLY A 47 -7.61 21.75 -20.14
CA GLY A 47 -7.32 23.16 -19.98
C GLY A 47 -7.97 23.80 -18.76
N SER A 48 -8.21 23.05 -17.70
CA SER A 48 -8.69 23.62 -16.43
C SER A 48 -7.58 24.46 -15.81
N ILE A 49 -7.51 25.67 -16.28
CA ILE A 49 -6.60 26.68 -15.75
C ILE A 49 -7.18 27.16 -14.43
N GLY A 50 -6.42 26.96 -13.33
CA GLY A 50 -6.68 27.63 -12.08
C GLY A 50 -7.20 26.77 -10.93
N ILE A 51 -7.30 25.46 -11.06
CA ILE A 51 -7.54 24.60 -9.91
C ILE A 51 -6.19 24.13 -9.39
N LYS A 52 -5.74 24.77 -8.31
CA LYS A 52 -4.57 24.30 -7.58
C LYS A 52 -5.00 23.13 -6.70
N GLU A 53 -4.67 21.92 -7.10
CA GLU A 53 -4.87 20.75 -6.26
C GLU A 53 -3.64 20.54 -5.40
N VAL A 54 -3.85 20.38 -4.11
CA VAL A 54 -2.81 19.95 -3.17
C VAL A 54 -2.84 18.44 -3.09
N ILE A 55 -1.71 17.82 -3.41
CA ILE A 55 -1.54 16.39 -3.36
C ILE A 55 -0.72 16.02 -2.13
N HIS A 56 -1.17 15.01 -1.41
CA HIS A 56 -0.46 14.47 -0.26
C HIS A 56 0.32 13.21 -0.69
N GLU A 57 1.59 13.16 -0.33
CA GLU A 57 2.49 12.09 -0.77
C GLU A 57 2.42 10.91 0.20
N TYR A 58 1.45 10.04 0.01
CA TYR A 58 1.29 8.84 0.84
C TYR A 58 2.19 7.69 0.38
N PHE A 59 2.48 7.62 -0.90
CA PHE A 59 3.17 6.50 -1.53
C PHE A 59 4.54 6.93 -2.06
N ALA A 60 5.39 7.37 -1.15
CA ALA A 60 6.76 7.73 -1.47
C ALA A 60 7.69 6.52 -1.33
N THR A 61 8.91 6.64 -1.83
CA THR A 61 9.98 5.73 -1.45
C THR A 61 10.74 6.30 -0.27
N SER A 62 11.32 5.43 0.55
CA SER A 62 12.10 5.86 1.72
C SER A 62 13.14 4.81 2.08
N ILE A 63 14.05 5.20 2.96
CA ILE A 63 15.01 4.25 3.54
C ILE A 63 14.54 3.95 4.96
N GLU A 64 14.33 2.67 5.23
CA GLU A 64 13.95 2.22 6.57
C GLU A 64 15.13 2.38 7.52
N PRO A 65 14.99 3.18 8.60
CA PRO A 65 16.11 3.45 9.50
C PRO A 65 16.66 2.20 10.21
N GLU A 66 15.78 1.25 10.55
CA GLU A 66 16.14 0.07 11.32
C GLU A 66 16.99 -0.92 10.52
N THR A 67 16.78 -1.00 9.21
CA THR A 67 17.43 -1.98 8.33
C THR A 67 18.34 -1.35 7.30
N ASN A 68 18.25 -0.05 7.10
CA ASN A 68 18.92 0.70 6.02
C ASN A 68 18.57 0.17 4.62
N ARG A 69 17.35 -0.34 4.45
CA ARG A 69 16.84 -0.83 3.18
C ARG A 69 15.92 0.19 2.52
N LEU A 70 15.97 0.23 1.20
CA LEU A 70 15.03 1.02 0.42
C LEU A 70 13.66 0.36 0.47
N LEU A 71 12.66 1.15 0.87
CA LEU A 71 11.26 0.74 0.82
C LEU A 71 10.63 1.30 -0.46
N SER A 72 10.01 0.41 -1.23
CA SER A 72 9.16 0.80 -2.34
C SER A 72 7.92 1.53 -1.82
N GLU A 73 7.16 2.13 -2.73
CA GLU A 73 5.99 2.96 -2.39
C GLU A 73 4.94 2.21 -1.56
N ASP A 74 4.70 0.94 -1.84
CA ASP A 74 3.74 0.14 -1.09
C ASP A 74 4.26 -0.22 0.31
N TYR A 75 5.51 -0.63 0.43
CA TYR A 75 6.11 -0.91 1.73
C TYR A 75 6.30 0.34 2.58
N HIS A 76 6.64 1.46 1.94
CA HIS A 76 6.69 2.76 2.62
C HIS A 76 5.33 3.11 3.23
N PHE A 77 4.24 2.97 2.46
CA PHE A 77 2.90 3.25 2.95
C PHE A 77 2.52 2.35 4.13
N CYS A 78 2.81 1.06 4.04
CA CYS A 78 2.53 0.13 5.12
C CYS A 78 3.29 0.50 6.40
N ARG A 79 4.57 0.84 6.27
CA ARG A 79 5.37 1.30 7.41
C ARG A 79 4.81 2.59 8.01
N LEU A 80 4.48 3.56 7.17
CA LEU A 80 3.88 4.83 7.60
C LEU A 80 2.62 4.58 8.43
N TRP A 81 1.75 3.70 7.97
CA TRP A 81 0.52 3.38 8.70
C TRP A 81 0.80 2.68 10.02
N ARG A 82 1.71 1.70 10.05
CA ARG A 82 2.10 1.02 11.30
C ARG A 82 2.72 1.98 12.31
N MET A 83 3.59 2.88 11.87
CA MET A 83 4.22 3.86 12.75
C MET A 83 3.22 4.85 13.35
N ASN A 84 2.04 4.95 12.77
CA ASN A 84 0.95 5.78 13.28
C ASN A 84 -0.15 4.96 13.96
N GLY A 85 0.16 3.74 14.38
CA GLY A 85 -0.72 2.88 15.17
C GLY A 85 -1.65 1.99 14.37
N GLY A 86 -1.45 1.92 13.06
CA GLY A 86 -2.27 1.10 12.18
C GLY A 86 -1.80 -0.34 12.06
N LYS A 87 -2.64 -1.13 11.44
CA LYS A 87 -2.37 -2.54 11.17
C LYS A 87 -2.66 -2.86 9.71
N ILE A 88 -1.91 -3.81 9.18
CA ILE A 88 -2.03 -4.30 7.81
C ILE A 88 -2.44 -5.77 7.86
N TYR A 89 -3.35 -6.15 7.00
CA TYR A 89 -3.82 -7.53 6.92
C TYR A 89 -3.76 -8.03 5.49
N ILE A 90 -3.47 -9.30 5.31
CA ILE A 90 -3.70 -9.97 4.04
C ILE A 90 -4.97 -10.80 4.10
N ALA A 91 -5.57 -11.03 2.94
CA ALA A 91 -6.71 -11.92 2.75
C ALA A 91 -6.21 -13.21 2.10
N PRO A 92 -5.86 -14.24 2.90
CA PRO A 92 -5.20 -15.44 2.34
C PRO A 92 -6.08 -16.25 1.40
N TRP A 93 -7.41 -16.01 1.46
CA TRP A 93 -8.38 -16.70 0.60
C TRP A 93 -8.48 -16.10 -0.81
N MET A 94 -7.78 -14.98 -1.07
CA MET A 94 -7.85 -14.31 -2.37
C MET A 94 -6.65 -14.67 -3.22
N ASP A 95 -6.90 -15.26 -4.37
CA ASP A 95 -5.88 -15.53 -5.37
C ASP A 95 -5.96 -14.47 -6.47
N LEU A 96 -4.81 -13.95 -6.87
CA LEU A 96 -4.70 -12.92 -7.87
C LEU A 96 -3.77 -13.38 -8.99
N GLY A 97 -4.11 -12.99 -10.22
CA GLY A 97 -3.24 -13.15 -11.36
C GLY A 97 -2.56 -11.84 -11.73
N HIS A 98 -1.37 -11.91 -12.27
CA HIS A 98 -0.67 -10.75 -12.81
C HIS A 98 -0.39 -10.99 -14.29
N MET A 99 -0.94 -10.13 -15.16
CA MET A 99 -0.80 -10.26 -16.60
C MET A 99 0.26 -9.30 -17.13
N GLY A 100 1.29 -9.88 -17.76
CA GLY A 100 2.27 -9.15 -18.57
C GLY A 100 2.33 -9.83 -19.92
N SER A 101 3.51 -10.08 -20.45
CA SER A 101 3.70 -10.98 -21.59
C SER A 101 3.49 -12.45 -21.20
N TYR A 102 3.33 -12.72 -19.94
CA TYR A 102 3.07 -14.02 -19.33
C TYR A 102 2.08 -13.82 -18.20
N LEU A 103 1.18 -14.78 -17.98
CA LEU A 103 0.26 -14.76 -16.84
C LEU A 103 0.95 -15.38 -15.62
N PHE A 104 1.17 -14.53 -14.60
CA PHE A 104 1.73 -14.97 -13.32
C PHE A 104 0.59 -15.25 -12.35
N GLU A 105 0.54 -16.48 -11.86
CA GLU A 105 -0.48 -16.92 -10.91
C GLU A 105 0.18 -17.54 -9.69
N GLY A 106 -0.50 -17.48 -8.55
CA GLY A 106 -0.07 -18.10 -7.34
C GLY A 106 -1.17 -18.12 -6.31
N THR A 107 -1.01 -19.00 -5.33
CA THR A 107 -1.90 -19.04 -4.17
C THR A 107 -1.08 -18.97 -2.90
N PHE A 108 -1.58 -18.24 -1.91
CA PHE A 108 -0.89 -18.06 -0.64
C PHE A 108 -0.79 -19.38 0.14
N LEU A 109 -1.86 -20.19 0.06
CA LEU A 109 -1.92 -21.48 0.70
C LEU A 109 -2.02 -22.56 -0.35
N LYS A 110 -0.94 -23.35 -0.50
CA LYS A 110 -1.02 -24.61 -1.24
C LYS A 110 -1.60 -25.66 -0.31
N VAL A 111 -2.73 -26.21 -0.72
CA VAL A 111 -3.26 -27.43 -0.15
C VAL A 111 -2.83 -28.55 -1.08
N ASP A 112 -1.90 -29.37 -0.61
CA ASP A 112 -1.54 -30.58 -1.32
C ASP A 112 -2.60 -31.66 -1.10
#